data_f4fe403d1d4d0c03cc46fc35774ccacf
#
_entry.id   f4fe403d1d4d0c03cc46fc35774ccacf
#
_cell.length_a   1.000
_cell.length_b   1.000
_cell.length_c   1.000
_cell.angle_alpha   90.00
_cell.angle_beta   90.00
_cell.angle_gamma   90.00
#
_symmetry.space_group_name_H-M   'P 1'
#
loop_
_entity.id
_entity.type
_entity.pdbx_description
1 polymer ?
#
loop_
_entity_poly.entity_id
_entity_poly.type
_entity_poly.pdbx_seq_one_letter_code
_entity_poly.pdbx_strand_id
1 'polypeptide(L)'
;MPMDTTRPVVVTGATGYIGGRLIPQLLAKGYRVRCVARDPRRLSGRSWEAEERVEVVRGDVLEPDSLRLAMKGSQAAYYLVHSMLSGEAAFEDHDRRAAENFATAAGEAGVERVIYLGGLGRRAQKLSPHLESRHEVGDVLRQGSVAVTELRAAMLRALVR
;
A
#
# COMPACT_ATOMS: atom_id res chain seq x y z
N MET A 1 10.10 -15.96 -11.56
CA MET A 1 11.40 -15.28 -11.67
C MET A 1 11.72 -14.56 -10.37
N PRO A 2 12.98 -14.56 -9.92
CA PRO A 2 13.37 -13.71 -8.80
C PRO A 2 13.12 -12.24 -9.19
N MET A 3 12.60 -11.46 -8.23
CA MET A 3 12.40 -10.03 -8.45
C MET A 3 13.73 -9.30 -8.58
N ASP A 4 13.78 -8.29 -9.43
CA ASP A 4 14.95 -7.45 -9.64
C ASP A 4 15.20 -6.57 -8.40
N THR A 5 16.29 -6.79 -7.69
CA THR A 5 16.63 -6.02 -6.48
C THR A 5 17.16 -4.61 -6.79
N THR A 6 17.40 -4.28 -8.05
CA THR A 6 17.85 -2.95 -8.48
C THR A 6 16.71 -1.96 -8.62
N ARG A 7 15.50 -2.45 -8.94
CA ARG A 7 14.29 -1.64 -9.06
C ARG A 7 13.58 -1.56 -7.71
N PRO A 8 13.10 -0.38 -7.30
CA PRO A 8 12.47 -0.24 -5.99
C PRO A 8 11.12 -0.96 -5.90
N VAL A 9 10.79 -1.37 -4.67
CA VAL A 9 9.47 -1.79 -4.24
C VAL A 9 8.82 -0.60 -3.52
N VAL A 10 7.68 -0.16 -4.01
CA VAL A 10 6.92 0.94 -3.39
C VAL A 10 6.12 0.41 -2.20
N VAL A 11 6.14 1.14 -1.09
CA VAL A 11 5.31 0.85 0.09
C VAL A 11 4.51 2.10 0.44
N THR A 12 3.19 2.08 0.15
CA THR A 12 2.25 3.04 0.73
C THR A 12 1.80 2.56 2.10
N GLY A 13 1.50 3.49 3.01
CA GLY A 13 1.22 3.13 4.41
C GLY A 13 2.48 2.79 5.22
N ALA A 14 3.64 3.27 4.79
CA ALA A 14 4.94 3.06 5.45
C ALA A 14 4.98 3.54 6.91
N THR A 15 4.17 4.54 7.26
CA THR A 15 4.03 5.07 8.63
C THR A 15 3.23 4.15 9.56
N GLY A 16 2.47 3.20 9.00
CA GLY A 16 1.59 2.30 9.74
C GLY A 16 2.34 1.12 10.38
N TYR A 17 1.58 0.34 11.17
CA TYR A 17 2.11 -0.84 11.87
C TYR A 17 2.69 -1.89 10.92
N ILE A 18 1.96 -2.23 9.85
CA ILE A 18 2.39 -3.24 8.88
C ILE A 18 3.54 -2.73 8.03
N GLY A 19 3.41 -1.52 7.46
CA GLY A 19 4.47 -0.93 6.64
C GLY A 19 5.79 -0.82 7.37
N GLY A 20 5.75 -0.33 8.62
CA GLY A 20 6.95 -0.19 9.44
C GLY A 20 7.66 -1.53 9.76
N ARG A 21 6.96 -2.66 9.71
CA ARG A 21 7.54 -4.01 9.89
C ARG A 21 7.94 -4.68 8.58
N LEU A 22 7.23 -4.38 7.51
CA LEU A 22 7.50 -4.93 6.18
C LEU A 22 8.82 -4.39 5.62
N ILE A 23 9.08 -3.08 5.79
CA ILE A 23 10.26 -2.42 5.22
C ILE A 23 11.57 -3.09 5.64
N PRO A 24 11.85 -3.35 6.93
CA PRO A 24 13.04 -4.09 7.33
C PRO A 24 13.16 -5.48 6.70
N GLN A 25 12.04 -6.18 6.50
CA GLN A 25 12.04 -7.50 5.88
C GLN A 25 12.39 -7.45 4.39
N LEU A 26 11.91 -6.44 3.68
CA LEU A 26 12.28 -6.21 2.28
C LEU A 26 13.77 -5.89 2.15
N LEU A 27 14.28 -5.02 3.01
CA LEU A 27 15.71 -4.66 3.06
C LEU A 27 16.60 -5.86 3.39
N ALA A 28 16.20 -6.72 4.34
CA ALA A 28 16.92 -7.95 4.69
C ALA A 28 17.00 -8.93 3.51
N LYS A 29 16.01 -8.89 2.60
CA LYS A 29 16.00 -9.67 1.35
C LYS A 29 16.72 -8.99 0.17
N GLY A 30 17.37 -7.86 0.39
CA GLY A 30 18.15 -7.15 -0.62
C GLY A 30 17.38 -6.16 -1.48
N TYR A 31 16.09 -5.96 -1.26
CA TYR A 31 15.31 -5.04 -2.09
C TYR A 31 15.62 -3.57 -1.78
N ARG A 32 15.52 -2.74 -2.80
CA ARG A 32 15.39 -1.28 -2.64
C ARG A 32 13.93 -0.97 -2.31
N VAL A 33 13.69 -0.06 -1.37
CA VAL A 33 12.34 0.28 -0.90
C VAL A 33 12.09 1.76 -1.06
N ARG A 34 10.99 2.11 -1.71
CA ARG A 34 10.50 3.49 -1.78
C ARG A 34 9.27 3.63 -0.89
N CYS A 35 9.46 4.35 0.22
CA CYS A 35 8.44 4.63 1.21
C CYS A 35 7.64 5.85 0.81
N VAL A 36 6.32 5.70 0.63
CA VAL A 36 5.42 6.80 0.28
C VAL A 36 4.65 7.26 1.51
N ALA A 37 4.74 8.53 1.84
CA ALA A 37 4.03 9.14 2.96
C ALA A 37 3.53 10.54 2.61
N ARG A 38 2.35 10.92 3.12
CA ARG A 38 1.82 12.29 2.98
C ARG A 38 2.72 13.32 3.64
N ASP A 39 3.27 12.95 4.78
CA ASP A 39 4.29 13.72 5.50
C ASP A 39 5.52 12.82 5.76
N PRO A 40 6.59 12.96 4.97
CA PRO A 40 7.83 12.19 5.13
C PRO A 40 8.45 12.27 6.52
N ARG A 41 8.27 13.39 7.24
CA ARG A 41 8.80 13.57 8.60
C ARG A 41 8.27 12.52 9.60
N ARG A 42 7.12 11.91 9.33
CA ARG A 42 6.56 10.83 10.15
C ARG A 42 7.32 9.51 10.05
N LEU A 43 8.26 9.40 9.14
CA LEU A 43 9.17 8.26 9.00
C LEU A 43 10.50 8.51 9.68
N SER A 44 10.76 9.75 10.12
CA SER A 44 12.01 10.13 10.80
C SER A 44 12.20 9.36 12.11
N GLY A 45 13.43 8.96 12.38
CA GLY A 45 13.79 8.17 13.55
C GLY A 45 13.49 6.67 13.44
N ARG A 46 13.06 6.18 12.29
CA ARG A 46 12.97 4.74 12.04
C ARG A 46 14.37 4.16 11.85
N SER A 47 14.64 2.98 12.40
CA SER A 47 15.96 2.33 12.34
C SER A 47 16.49 2.09 10.92
N TRP A 48 15.61 2.03 9.95
CA TRP A 48 15.92 1.80 8.54
C TRP A 48 15.92 3.09 7.67
N GLU A 49 15.61 4.26 8.25
CA GLU A 49 15.50 5.52 7.49
C GLU A 49 16.80 5.90 6.78
N ALA A 50 17.93 5.67 7.43
CA ALA A 50 19.26 6.00 6.91
C ALA A 50 19.88 4.93 6.01
N GLU A 51 19.16 3.84 5.72
CA GLU A 51 19.62 2.79 4.82
C GLU A 51 19.73 3.31 3.38
N GLU A 52 20.85 3.11 2.70
CA GLU A 52 21.10 3.56 1.33
C GLU A 52 20.05 3.05 0.32
N ARG A 53 19.43 1.91 0.62
CA ARG A 53 18.39 1.28 -0.20
C ARG A 53 16.98 1.78 0.09
N VAL A 54 16.83 2.76 0.98
CA VAL A 54 15.55 3.39 1.31
C VAL A 54 15.46 4.76 0.67
N GLU A 55 14.39 4.98 -0.05
CA GLU A 55 14.00 6.28 -0.57
C GLU A 55 12.67 6.69 0.08
N VAL A 56 12.61 7.88 0.65
CA VAL A 56 11.38 8.42 1.23
C VAL A 56 10.85 9.52 0.31
N VAL A 57 9.63 9.34 -0.18
CA VAL A 57 8.98 10.29 -1.09
C VAL A 57 7.65 10.77 -0.53
N ARG A 58 7.34 12.05 -0.78
CA ARG A 58 6.02 12.57 -0.51
C ARG A 58 5.03 12.04 -1.54
N GLY A 59 3.87 11.52 -1.08
CA GLY A 59 2.79 11.11 -1.95
C GLY A 59 1.51 10.88 -1.17
N ASP A 60 0.39 11.16 -1.83
CA ASP A 60 -0.96 10.92 -1.32
C ASP A 60 -1.74 10.06 -2.32
N VAL A 61 -2.41 9.03 -1.82
CA VAL A 61 -3.25 8.14 -2.64
C VAL A 61 -4.43 8.87 -3.29
N LEU A 62 -4.77 10.04 -2.81
CA LEU A 62 -5.78 10.92 -3.43
C LEU A 62 -5.20 11.92 -4.43
N GLU A 63 -3.88 12.01 -4.55
CA GLU A 63 -3.18 12.88 -5.51
C GLU A 63 -2.53 12.02 -6.61
N PRO A 64 -3.19 11.78 -7.77
CA PRO A 64 -2.70 10.87 -8.81
C PRO A 64 -1.28 11.18 -9.28
N ASP A 65 -0.94 12.46 -9.45
CA ASP A 65 0.37 12.87 -9.93
C ASP A 65 1.48 12.52 -8.95
N SER A 66 1.22 12.63 -7.64
CA SER A 66 2.17 12.23 -6.61
C SER A 66 2.44 10.73 -6.63
N LEU A 67 1.41 9.91 -6.92
CA LEU A 67 1.55 8.47 -7.07
C LEU A 67 2.33 8.08 -8.32
N ARG A 68 2.08 8.73 -9.47
CA ARG A 68 2.86 8.49 -10.71
C ARG A 68 4.35 8.71 -10.49
N LEU A 69 4.70 9.81 -9.83
CA LEU A 69 6.09 10.11 -9.48
C LEU A 69 6.67 9.06 -8.52
N ALA A 70 5.91 8.70 -7.48
CA ALA A 70 6.34 7.71 -6.50
C ALA A 70 6.54 6.31 -7.09
N MET A 71 5.78 5.92 -8.11
CA MET A 71 5.84 4.59 -8.72
C MET A 71 6.81 4.49 -9.89
N LYS A 72 7.33 5.59 -10.39
CA LYS A 72 8.24 5.60 -11.55
C LYS A 72 9.42 4.66 -11.37
N GLY A 73 9.60 3.74 -12.32
CA GLY A 73 10.70 2.77 -12.35
C GLY A 73 10.59 1.65 -11.32
N SER A 74 9.48 1.55 -10.59
CA SER A 74 9.28 0.50 -9.58
C SER A 74 8.81 -0.81 -10.21
N GLN A 75 9.15 -1.94 -9.57
CA GLN A 75 8.75 -3.27 -10.05
C GLN A 75 7.48 -3.78 -9.36
N ALA A 76 7.28 -3.44 -8.09
CA ALA A 76 6.13 -3.85 -7.30
C ALA A 76 5.68 -2.74 -6.35
N ALA A 77 4.42 -2.79 -5.95
CA ALA A 77 3.85 -1.80 -5.04
C ALA A 77 2.93 -2.45 -4.00
N TYR A 78 3.19 -2.15 -2.72
CA TYR A 78 2.33 -2.53 -1.60
C TYR A 78 1.30 -1.45 -1.33
N TYR A 79 0.02 -1.82 -1.39
CA TYR A 79 -1.10 -0.99 -0.97
C TYR A 79 -1.51 -1.34 0.46
N LEU A 80 -1.07 -0.54 1.43
CA LEU A 80 -1.32 -0.76 2.86
C LEU A 80 -2.08 0.41 3.51
N VAL A 81 -2.68 1.25 2.69
CA VAL A 81 -3.44 2.41 3.15
C VAL A 81 -4.91 2.04 3.32
N HIS A 82 -5.52 2.51 4.40
CA HIS A 82 -6.96 2.57 4.56
C HIS A 82 -7.34 3.82 5.32
N SER A 83 -8.49 4.34 4.99
CA SER A 83 -9.07 5.45 5.72
C SER A 83 -9.52 4.98 7.11
N MET A 84 -9.23 5.79 8.12
CA MET A 84 -9.77 5.64 9.47
C MET A 84 -10.69 6.82 9.79
N LEU A 85 -11.25 7.47 8.76
CA LEU A 85 -12.15 8.59 8.93
C LEU A 85 -13.50 8.12 9.48
N SER A 86 -14.08 8.88 10.37
CA SER A 86 -15.41 8.63 10.93
C SER A 86 -16.50 9.11 9.95
N GLY A 87 -17.39 8.17 9.53
CA GLY A 87 -18.53 8.44 8.66
C GLY A 87 -18.59 7.45 7.48
N GLU A 88 -19.61 6.56 7.44
CA GLU A 88 -19.64 5.40 6.54
C GLU A 88 -19.58 5.76 5.05
N ALA A 89 -20.40 6.68 4.56
CA ALA A 89 -20.46 7.00 3.14
C ALA A 89 -19.22 7.75 2.62
N ALA A 90 -18.65 8.65 3.41
CA ALA A 90 -17.41 9.36 3.05
C ALA A 90 -16.19 8.44 3.05
N PHE A 91 -16.23 7.38 3.83
CA PHE A 91 -15.19 6.38 3.96
C PHE A 91 -15.07 5.51 2.70
N GLU A 92 -16.19 4.98 2.22
CA GLU A 92 -16.24 4.10 1.04
C GLU A 92 -15.78 4.83 -0.22
N ASP A 93 -16.27 6.04 -0.46
CA ASP A 93 -15.88 6.84 -1.62
C ASP A 93 -14.40 7.22 -1.60
N HIS A 94 -13.87 7.56 -0.44
CA HIS A 94 -12.47 7.89 -0.25
C HIS A 94 -11.56 6.69 -0.53
N ASP A 95 -11.86 5.52 0.03
CA ASP A 95 -11.05 4.31 -0.14
C ASP A 95 -11.12 3.79 -1.58
N ARG A 96 -12.30 3.86 -2.22
CA ARG A 96 -12.45 3.52 -3.64
C ARG A 96 -11.61 4.42 -4.54
N ARG A 97 -11.72 5.75 -4.40
CA ARG A 97 -10.94 6.71 -5.19
C ARG A 97 -9.43 6.54 -4.98
N ALA A 98 -9.00 6.29 -3.75
CA ALA A 98 -7.61 6.02 -3.46
C ALA A 98 -7.10 4.75 -4.17
N ALA A 99 -7.90 3.70 -4.20
CA ALA A 99 -7.57 2.46 -4.90
C ALA A 99 -7.56 2.63 -6.42
N GLU A 100 -8.51 3.38 -6.99
CA GLU A 100 -8.56 3.72 -8.43
C GLU A 100 -7.31 4.50 -8.86
N ASN A 101 -6.95 5.54 -8.13
CA ASN A 101 -5.75 6.32 -8.39
C ASN A 101 -4.48 5.46 -8.32
N PHE A 102 -4.40 4.59 -7.30
CA PHE A 102 -3.25 3.71 -7.13
C PHE A 102 -3.14 2.69 -8.27
N ALA A 103 -4.24 2.05 -8.65
CA ALA A 103 -4.27 1.07 -9.74
C ALA A 103 -3.86 1.72 -11.08
N THR A 104 -4.36 2.92 -11.35
CA THR A 104 -4.01 3.70 -12.55
C THR A 104 -2.53 4.06 -12.56
N ALA A 105 -2.02 4.64 -11.47
CA ALA A 105 -0.61 5.03 -11.37
C ALA A 105 0.34 3.83 -11.47
N ALA A 106 -0.03 2.68 -10.90
CA ALA A 106 0.74 1.45 -11.01
C ALA A 106 0.81 0.96 -12.46
N GLY A 107 -0.31 1.00 -13.19
CA GLY A 107 -0.36 0.63 -14.61
C GLY A 107 0.49 1.55 -15.48
N GLU A 108 0.34 2.86 -15.31
CA GLU A 108 1.10 3.86 -16.08
C GLU A 108 2.61 3.80 -15.80
N ALA A 109 3.01 3.44 -14.58
CA ALA A 109 4.42 3.30 -14.19
C ALA A 109 5.04 1.95 -14.62
N GLY A 110 4.27 1.03 -15.18
CA GLY A 110 4.72 -0.30 -15.56
C GLY A 110 5.10 -1.17 -14.36
N VAL A 111 4.40 -1.00 -13.22
CA VAL A 111 4.53 -1.90 -12.07
C VAL A 111 4.04 -3.29 -12.46
N GLU A 112 4.80 -4.32 -12.13
CA GLU A 112 4.48 -5.70 -12.54
C GLU A 112 3.51 -6.38 -11.57
N ARG A 113 3.48 -5.94 -10.30
CA ARG A 113 2.62 -6.53 -9.28
C ARG A 113 2.23 -5.54 -8.19
N VAL A 114 0.94 -5.53 -7.88
CA VAL A 114 0.40 -4.88 -6.69
C VAL A 114 0.17 -5.94 -5.61
N ILE A 115 0.62 -5.66 -4.39
CA ILE A 115 0.35 -6.49 -3.22
C ILE A 115 -0.59 -5.71 -2.30
N TYR A 116 -1.77 -6.27 -2.05
CA TYR A 116 -2.79 -5.66 -1.20
C TYR A 116 -3.04 -6.49 0.05
N LEU A 117 -3.13 -5.83 1.19
CA LEU A 117 -3.53 -6.46 2.45
C LEU A 117 -5.01 -6.14 2.72
N GLY A 118 -5.87 -7.07 2.31
CA GLY A 118 -7.31 -7.01 2.51
C GLY A 118 -7.77 -7.59 3.85
N GLY A 119 -9.09 -7.55 4.09
CA GLY A 119 -9.74 -8.13 5.26
C GLY A 119 -10.19 -9.57 5.02
N LEU A 120 -10.16 -10.38 6.09
CA LEU A 120 -10.75 -11.71 6.08
C LEU A 120 -12.28 -11.61 6.14
N GLY A 121 -12.96 -12.45 5.39
CA GLY A 121 -14.42 -12.56 5.36
C GLY A 121 -14.90 -13.13 4.03
N ARG A 122 -16.09 -13.75 4.03
CA ARG A 122 -16.73 -14.24 2.81
C ARG A 122 -17.84 -13.26 2.44
N ARG A 123 -17.93 -12.88 1.16
CA ARG A 123 -18.99 -11.98 0.64
C ARG A 123 -20.43 -12.50 0.87
N ALA A 124 -20.59 -13.81 1.06
CA ALA A 124 -21.88 -14.42 1.39
C ALA A 124 -22.33 -14.20 2.84
N GLN A 125 -21.50 -13.60 3.68
CA GLN A 125 -21.81 -13.27 5.08
C GLN A 125 -22.08 -11.77 5.19
N LYS A 126 -22.95 -11.36 6.14
CA LYS A 126 -23.13 -9.95 6.47
C LYS A 126 -21.84 -9.41 7.07
N LEU A 127 -21.07 -8.69 6.28
CA LEU A 127 -19.82 -8.09 6.70
C LEU A 127 -20.08 -6.75 7.41
N SER A 128 -19.13 -6.32 8.23
CA SER A 128 -19.15 -4.94 8.71
C SER A 128 -18.82 -3.98 7.54
N PRO A 129 -19.29 -2.72 7.56
CA PRO A 129 -18.98 -1.74 6.51
C PRO A 129 -17.49 -1.61 6.23
N HIS A 130 -16.67 -1.70 7.27
CA HIS A 130 -15.21 -1.69 7.14
C HIS A 130 -14.65 -2.89 6.36
N LEU A 131 -15.20 -4.08 6.52
CA LEU A 131 -14.79 -5.26 5.75
C LEU A 131 -15.32 -5.22 4.32
N GLU A 132 -16.50 -4.66 4.11
CA GLU A 132 -17.07 -4.44 2.77
C GLU A 132 -16.21 -3.49 1.97
N SER A 133 -15.82 -2.34 2.53
CA SER A 133 -14.88 -1.41 1.89
C SER A 133 -13.55 -2.08 1.52
N ARG A 134 -13.01 -2.93 2.39
CA ARG A 134 -11.76 -3.66 2.08
C ARG A 134 -11.91 -4.64 0.93
N HIS A 135 -13.05 -5.29 0.79
CA HIS A 135 -13.34 -6.14 -0.35
C HIS A 135 -13.50 -5.33 -1.64
N GLU A 136 -14.17 -4.18 -1.56
CA GLU A 136 -14.32 -3.25 -2.67
C GLU A 136 -12.95 -2.74 -3.17
N VAL A 137 -12.09 -2.30 -2.26
CA VAL A 137 -10.72 -1.89 -2.60
C VAL A 137 -9.97 -3.00 -3.35
N GLY A 138 -10.07 -4.25 -2.90
CA GLY A 138 -9.47 -5.39 -3.59
C GLY A 138 -10.02 -5.58 -5.01
N ASP A 139 -11.33 -5.36 -5.21
CA ASP A 139 -11.96 -5.44 -6.54
C ASP A 139 -11.50 -4.32 -7.46
N VAL A 140 -11.47 -3.09 -6.95
CA VAL A 140 -11.00 -1.92 -7.69
C VAL A 140 -9.55 -2.11 -8.14
N LEU A 141 -8.67 -2.55 -7.25
CA LEU A 141 -7.28 -2.81 -7.61
C LEU A 141 -7.16 -3.87 -8.71
N ARG A 142 -7.99 -4.93 -8.68
CA ARG A 142 -8.00 -6.00 -9.72
C ARG A 142 -8.58 -5.56 -11.06
N GLN A 143 -9.36 -4.49 -11.11
CA GLN A 143 -9.86 -3.90 -12.36
C GLN A 143 -8.77 -3.12 -13.12
N GLY A 144 -7.68 -2.76 -12.42
CA GLY A 144 -6.51 -2.16 -13.05
C GLY A 144 -5.76 -3.13 -13.97
N SER A 145 -4.78 -2.61 -14.71
CA SER A 145 -3.98 -3.39 -15.68
C SER A 145 -2.88 -4.23 -15.04
N VAL A 146 -2.61 -4.06 -13.74
CA VAL A 146 -1.52 -4.72 -13.03
C VAL A 146 -2.01 -5.95 -12.27
N ALA A 147 -1.26 -7.04 -12.32
CA ALA A 147 -1.58 -8.23 -11.54
C ALA A 147 -1.58 -7.95 -10.03
N VAL A 148 -2.66 -8.36 -9.33
CA VAL A 148 -2.84 -8.13 -7.89
C VAL A 148 -2.69 -9.42 -7.11
N THR A 149 -1.86 -9.39 -6.07
CA THR A 149 -1.83 -10.41 -5.02
C THR A 149 -2.53 -9.86 -3.78
N GLU A 150 -3.71 -10.38 -3.47
CA GLU A 150 -4.44 -10.03 -2.26
C GLU A 150 -4.11 -11.00 -1.14
N LEU A 151 -3.58 -10.49 -0.03
CA LEU A 151 -3.42 -11.20 1.23
C LEU A 151 -4.58 -10.80 2.15
N ARG A 152 -5.30 -11.78 2.69
CA ARG A 152 -6.44 -11.53 3.58
C ARG A 152 -6.06 -11.88 5.00
N ALA A 153 -6.09 -10.90 5.88
CA ALA A 153 -5.79 -11.06 7.29
C ALA A 153 -7.03 -10.84 8.15
N ALA A 154 -7.12 -11.62 9.23
CA ALA A 154 -8.02 -11.30 10.34
C ALA A 154 -7.53 -10.03 11.06
N MET A 155 -8.33 -9.54 12.01
CA MET A 155 -7.97 -8.36 12.80
C MET A 155 -6.60 -8.57 13.46
N LEU A 156 -5.62 -7.78 13.05
CA LEU A 156 -4.30 -7.75 13.66
C LEU A 156 -4.41 -6.94 14.96
N ARG A 157 -4.46 -7.61 16.10
CA ARG A 157 -4.26 -6.94 17.39
C ARG A 157 -2.80 -6.57 17.51
N ALA A 158 -2.51 -5.27 17.43
CA ALA A 158 -1.24 -4.75 17.90
C ALA A 158 -1.20 -5.00 19.42
N LEU A 159 -0.40 -5.95 19.87
CA LEU A 159 -0.01 -6.01 21.28
C LEU A 159 0.84 -4.76 21.52
N VAL A 160 0.22 -3.75 22.10
CA VAL A 160 0.92 -2.60 22.68
C VAL A 160 1.65 -3.17 23.90
N ARG A 161 2.96 -3.30 23.81
CA ARG A 161 3.86 -3.38 24.96
C ARG A 161 4.44 -2.01 25.24
#